data_f283dae4cc5a8169538b7a86574a73c1
#
_entry.id   f283dae4cc5a8169538b7a86574a73c1
#
_cell.length_a   1.000
_cell.length_b   1.000
_cell.length_c   1.000
_cell.angle_alpha   90.00
_cell.angle_beta   90.00
_cell.angle_gamma   90.00
#
_symmetry.space_group_name_H-M   'P 1'
#
loop_
_entity.id
_entity.type
_entity.pdbx_description
1 polymer ?
#
loop_
_entity_poly.entity_id
_entity_poly.type
_entity_poly.pdbx_seq_one_letter_code
_entity_poly.pdbx_strand_id
1 'polypeptide(L)'
;MDDVSVERVLRLVELVPAGRVVSYGTIGLVASCSPRYAGRVMRIFGSNVTWWKVVNAAGALPVQLLPESRRHWDDEGTAHGHDKVLKSAFLSVEELDELWQTHGIDPESG
;
A
#
# COMPACT_ATOMS: atom_id res chain seq x y z
N MET A 1 -3.60 9.28 16.75
CA MET A 1 -2.49 8.85 15.88
C MET A 1 -1.64 10.05 15.51
N ASP A 2 -0.35 9.84 15.32
CA ASP A 2 0.58 10.90 14.94
C ASP A 2 0.36 11.32 13.48
N ASP A 3 0.09 12.60 13.24
CA ASP A 3 -0.20 13.12 11.91
C ASP A 3 0.95 12.89 10.92
N VAL A 4 2.18 13.02 11.37
CA VAL A 4 3.36 12.79 10.50
C VAL A 4 3.43 11.35 10.05
N SER A 5 3.25 10.40 10.97
CA SER A 5 3.29 8.98 10.64
C SER A 5 2.13 8.57 9.73
N VAL A 6 0.94 9.09 10.00
CA VAL A 6 -0.23 8.84 9.15
C VAL A 6 0.04 9.34 7.72
N GLU A 7 0.52 10.58 7.61
CA GLU A 7 0.76 11.16 6.30
C GLU A 7 1.87 10.45 5.54
N ARG A 8 2.90 9.99 6.25
CA ARG A 8 3.99 9.23 5.63
C ARG A 8 3.45 7.92 5.01
N VAL A 9 2.61 7.20 5.75
CA VAL A 9 1.98 5.98 5.22
C VAL A 9 1.15 6.29 3.99
N LEU A 10 0.29 7.30 4.04
CA LEU A 10 -0.58 7.64 2.92
C LEU A 10 0.21 8.10 1.69
N ARG A 11 1.28 8.86 1.87
CA ARG A 11 2.14 9.27 0.76
C ARG A 11 2.87 8.09 0.12
N LEU A 12 3.29 7.11 0.94
CA LEU A 12 3.90 5.89 0.40
C LEU A 12 2.93 5.11 -0.47
N VAL A 13 1.68 4.99 -0.05
CA VAL A 13 0.66 4.31 -0.85
C VAL A 13 0.51 4.98 -2.23
N GLU A 14 0.53 6.31 -2.27
CA GLU A 14 0.39 7.04 -3.53
C GLU A 14 1.57 6.84 -4.48
N LEU A 15 2.73 6.41 -3.98
CA LEU A 15 3.90 6.13 -4.82
C LEU A 15 3.86 4.76 -5.48
N VAL A 16 2.99 3.86 -5.04
CA VAL A 16 2.91 2.52 -5.62
C VAL A 16 2.37 2.62 -7.05
N PRO A 17 3.13 2.14 -8.06
CA PRO A 17 2.68 2.26 -9.45
C PRO A 17 1.43 1.43 -9.74
N ALA A 18 0.71 1.82 -10.77
CA ALA A 18 -0.42 1.03 -11.28
C ALA A 18 0.08 -0.38 -11.64
N GLY A 19 -0.68 -1.40 -11.28
CA GLY A 19 -0.32 -2.78 -11.55
C GLY A 19 0.56 -3.43 -10.49
N ARG A 20 0.95 -2.67 -9.46
CA ARG A 20 1.77 -3.19 -8.36
C ARG A 20 1.05 -2.99 -7.03
N VAL A 21 1.45 -3.78 -6.04
CA VAL A 21 0.91 -3.69 -4.69
C VAL A 21 2.04 -3.78 -3.66
N VAL A 22 1.74 -3.41 -2.43
CA VAL A 22 2.65 -3.56 -1.29
C VAL A 22 1.91 -4.20 -0.14
N SER A 23 2.66 -4.85 0.75
CA SER A 23 2.09 -5.35 2.00
C SER A 23 2.16 -4.28 3.07
N TYR A 24 1.34 -4.43 4.11
CA TYR A 24 1.41 -3.56 5.30
C TYR A 24 2.81 -3.60 5.92
N GLY A 25 3.46 -4.78 5.89
CA GLY A 25 4.81 -4.92 6.43
C GLY A 25 5.83 -4.10 5.65
N THR A 26 5.73 -4.09 4.33
CA THR A 26 6.62 -3.31 3.48
C THR A 26 6.45 -1.82 3.74
N ILE A 27 5.20 -1.34 3.82
CA ILE A 27 4.93 0.06 4.17
C ILE A 27 5.53 0.38 5.54
N GLY A 28 5.32 -0.51 6.51
CA GLY A 28 5.83 -0.31 7.87
C GLY A 28 7.34 -0.15 7.92
N LEU A 29 8.06 -0.99 7.17
CA LEU A 29 9.52 -0.91 7.14
C LEU A 29 10.00 0.42 6.56
N VAL A 30 9.41 0.89 5.48
CA VAL A 30 9.82 2.16 4.86
C VAL A 30 9.36 3.35 5.68
N ALA A 31 8.15 3.30 6.25
CA ALA A 31 7.60 4.38 7.05
C ALA A 31 8.09 4.38 8.51
N SER A 32 8.87 3.38 8.92
CA SER A 32 9.33 3.20 10.30
C SER A 32 8.18 3.02 11.29
N CYS A 33 7.21 2.20 10.92
CA CYS A 33 6.11 1.84 11.82
C CYS A 33 5.79 0.35 11.70
N SER A 34 4.97 -0.16 12.61
CA SER A 34 4.59 -1.57 12.58
C SER A 34 3.60 -1.86 11.45
N PRO A 35 3.53 -3.12 10.96
CA PRO A 35 2.49 -3.49 10.00
C PRO A 35 1.09 -3.24 10.54
N ARG A 36 0.88 -3.48 11.84
CA ARG A 36 -0.41 -3.21 12.49
C ARG A 36 -0.78 -1.73 12.42
N TYR A 37 0.19 -0.85 12.65
CA TYR A 37 -0.05 0.59 12.56
C TYR A 37 -0.40 0.99 11.13
N ALA A 38 0.36 0.50 10.14
CA ALA A 38 0.07 0.77 8.74
C ALA A 38 -1.34 0.29 8.36
N GLY A 39 -1.72 -0.91 8.79
CA GLY A 39 -3.06 -1.43 8.56
C GLY A 39 -4.15 -0.58 9.20
N ARG A 40 -3.89 -0.06 10.39
CA ARG A 40 -4.84 0.83 11.09
C ARG A 40 -5.00 2.15 10.37
N VAL A 41 -3.90 2.74 9.88
CA VAL A 41 -3.95 3.96 9.07
C VAL A 41 -4.83 3.74 7.84
N MET A 42 -4.63 2.63 7.15
CA MET A 42 -5.41 2.32 5.95
C MET A 42 -6.89 2.14 6.27
N ARG A 43 -7.21 1.50 7.40
CA ARG A 43 -8.59 1.30 7.79
C ARG A 43 -9.31 2.62 8.08
N ILE A 44 -8.62 3.56 8.71
CA ILE A 44 -9.21 4.84 9.14
C ILE A 44 -9.17 5.88 8.02
N PHE A 45 -8.05 5.98 7.31
CA PHE A 45 -7.81 7.06 6.36
C PHE A 45 -7.68 6.61 4.92
N GLY A 46 -7.73 5.31 4.65
CA GLY A 46 -7.37 4.76 3.34
C GLY A 46 -8.38 5.03 2.22
N SER A 47 -9.61 5.39 2.55
CA SER A 47 -10.67 5.58 1.53
C SER A 47 -10.35 6.67 0.51
N ASN A 48 -9.45 7.59 0.86
CA ASN A 48 -9.09 8.71 -0.01
C ASN A 48 -7.82 8.47 -0.84
N VAL A 49 -7.23 7.29 -0.71
CA VAL A 49 -6.03 6.93 -1.47
C VAL A 49 -6.27 5.63 -2.24
N THR A 50 -5.28 5.18 -3.00
CA THR A 50 -5.38 3.96 -3.81
C THR A 50 -5.27 2.70 -2.95
N TRP A 51 -6.23 2.49 -2.08
CA TRP A 51 -6.23 1.46 -1.03
C TRP A 51 -6.09 0.03 -1.55
N TRP A 52 -6.55 -0.24 -2.79
CA TRP A 52 -6.46 -1.58 -3.39
C TRP A 52 -5.02 -2.00 -3.69
N LYS A 53 -4.08 -1.10 -3.57
CA LYS A 53 -2.65 -1.37 -3.74
C LYS A 53 -1.98 -1.84 -2.45
N VAL A 54 -2.70 -1.86 -1.34
CA VAL A 54 -2.15 -2.27 -0.04
C VAL A 54 -2.89 -3.51 0.43
N VAL A 55 -2.15 -4.61 0.56
CA VAL A 55 -2.70 -5.93 0.88
C VAL A 55 -1.93 -6.55 2.04
N ASN A 56 -2.44 -7.65 2.58
CA ASN A 56 -1.68 -8.39 3.59
C ASN A 56 -0.57 -9.20 2.92
N ALA A 57 0.25 -9.88 3.71
CA ALA A 57 1.40 -10.64 3.20
C ALA A 57 0.98 -11.76 2.23
N ALA A 58 -0.25 -12.25 2.33
CA ALA A 58 -0.78 -13.27 1.42
C ALA A 58 -1.37 -12.68 0.13
N GLY A 59 -1.44 -11.35 0.02
CA GLY A 59 -2.02 -10.69 -1.16
C GLY A 59 -3.50 -10.41 -1.05
N ALA A 60 -4.09 -10.53 0.14
CA ALA A 60 -5.53 -10.41 0.33
C ALA A 60 -5.92 -9.09 0.99
N LEU A 61 -7.14 -8.68 0.72
CA LEU A 61 -7.85 -7.58 1.38
C LEU A 61 -9.06 -8.15 2.12
N PRO A 62 -9.68 -7.37 3.03
CA PRO A 62 -10.95 -7.80 3.63
C PRO A 62 -11.94 -8.24 2.58
N VAL A 63 -12.65 -9.34 2.83
CA VAL A 63 -13.49 -9.99 1.82
C VAL A 63 -14.58 -9.07 1.26
N GLN A 64 -15.09 -8.15 2.08
CA GLN A 64 -16.12 -7.21 1.64
C GLN A 64 -15.62 -6.20 0.61
N LEU A 65 -14.30 -6.01 0.52
CA LEU A 65 -13.70 -5.09 -0.45
C LEU A 65 -13.32 -5.79 -1.77
N LEU A 66 -13.43 -7.11 -1.81
CA LEU A 66 -12.92 -7.89 -2.93
C LEU A 66 -13.52 -7.53 -4.30
N PRO A 67 -14.86 -7.36 -4.43
CA PRO A 67 -15.41 -7.01 -5.75
C PRO A 67 -14.86 -5.72 -6.31
N GLU A 68 -14.73 -4.69 -5.47
CA GLU A 68 -14.20 -3.39 -5.90
C GLU A 68 -12.69 -3.47 -6.13
N SER A 69 -11.97 -4.21 -5.29
CA SER A 69 -10.54 -4.44 -5.47
C SER A 69 -10.25 -5.09 -6.82
N ARG A 70 -10.99 -6.13 -7.17
CA ARG A 70 -10.80 -6.83 -8.44
C ARG A 70 -10.97 -5.91 -9.64
N ARG A 71 -11.94 -4.99 -9.57
CA ARG A 71 -12.16 -4.03 -10.63
C ARG A 71 -10.94 -3.14 -10.82
N HIS A 72 -10.38 -2.63 -9.71
CA HIS A 72 -9.16 -1.81 -9.76
C HIS A 72 -7.97 -2.61 -10.25
N TRP A 73 -7.80 -3.84 -9.76
CA TRP A 73 -6.69 -4.70 -10.19
C TRP A 73 -6.76 -4.98 -11.69
N ASP A 74 -7.95 -5.26 -12.20
CA ASP A 74 -8.15 -5.52 -13.63
C ASP A 74 -7.85 -4.25 -14.46
N ASP A 75 -8.34 -3.10 -14.01
CA ASP A 75 -8.11 -1.84 -14.70
C ASP A 75 -6.63 -1.48 -14.77
N GLU A 76 -5.86 -1.82 -13.74
CA GLU A 76 -4.44 -1.49 -13.67
C GLU A 76 -3.53 -2.59 -14.21
N GLY A 77 -4.08 -3.74 -14.57
CA GLY A 77 -3.28 -4.87 -15.03
C GLY A 77 -2.51 -5.56 -13.92
N THR A 78 -3.00 -5.48 -12.68
CA THR A 78 -2.37 -6.14 -11.54
C THR A 78 -2.55 -7.65 -11.64
N ALA A 79 -1.47 -8.42 -11.52
CA ALA A 79 -1.55 -9.88 -11.54
C ALA A 79 -2.25 -10.39 -10.27
N HIS A 80 -3.42 -11.02 -10.44
CA HIS A 80 -4.18 -11.53 -9.31
C HIS A 80 -4.93 -12.80 -9.69
N GLY A 81 -5.25 -13.62 -8.68
CA GLY A 81 -6.14 -14.77 -8.82
C GLY A 81 -7.56 -14.37 -8.44
N HIS A 82 -8.34 -15.35 -7.98
CA HIS A 82 -9.74 -15.10 -7.63
C HIS A 82 -9.90 -14.12 -6.46
N ASP A 83 -9.07 -14.25 -5.42
CA ASP A 83 -9.23 -13.47 -4.19
C ASP A 83 -7.92 -12.87 -3.66
N LYS A 84 -6.82 -13.03 -4.37
CA LYS A 84 -5.50 -12.55 -3.90
C LYS A 84 -4.67 -12.03 -5.06
N VAL A 85 -3.84 -11.04 -4.74
CA VAL A 85 -2.83 -10.56 -5.67
C VAL A 85 -1.68 -11.57 -5.70
N LEU A 86 -1.10 -11.82 -6.87
CA LEU A 86 0.02 -12.73 -7.04
C LEU A 86 1.34 -12.07 -6.62
N LYS A 87 2.30 -12.90 -6.22
CA LYS A 87 3.60 -12.41 -5.73
C LYS A 87 4.33 -11.52 -6.73
N SER A 88 4.15 -11.77 -8.03
CA SER A 88 4.81 -10.98 -9.07
C SER A 88 4.40 -9.51 -9.07
N ALA A 89 3.24 -9.18 -8.48
CA ALA A 89 2.77 -7.80 -8.41
C ALA A 89 3.31 -7.03 -7.21
N PHE A 90 3.92 -7.70 -6.24
CA PHE A 90 4.41 -7.04 -5.02
C PHE A 90 5.68 -6.25 -5.28
N LEU A 91 5.72 -5.02 -4.77
CA LEU A 91 6.98 -4.30 -4.64
C LEU A 91 7.75 -4.86 -3.45
N SER A 92 9.07 -4.94 -3.60
CA SER A 92 9.95 -5.23 -2.47
C SER A 92 10.12 -3.99 -1.59
N VAL A 93 10.67 -4.18 -0.39
CA VAL A 93 11.03 -3.06 0.49
C VAL A 93 12.01 -2.12 -0.23
N GLU A 94 12.99 -2.69 -0.91
CA GLU A 94 14.01 -1.91 -1.63
C GLU A 94 13.39 -1.08 -2.74
N GLU A 95 12.45 -1.65 -3.50
CA GLU A 95 11.76 -0.91 -4.57
C GLU A 95 10.94 0.24 -4.02
N LEU A 96 10.19 0.00 -2.93
CA LEU A 96 9.39 1.07 -2.33
C LEU A 96 10.27 2.14 -1.71
N ASP A 97 11.34 1.74 -1.04
CA ASP A 97 12.27 2.70 -0.44
C ASP A 97 12.93 3.59 -1.51
N GLU A 98 13.30 3.01 -2.64
CA GLU A 98 13.85 3.77 -3.76
C GLU A 98 12.86 4.79 -4.30
N LEU A 99 11.59 4.41 -4.45
CA LEU A 99 10.54 5.34 -4.85
C LEU A 99 10.39 6.47 -3.85
N TRP A 100 10.46 6.15 -2.56
CA TRP A 100 10.37 7.13 -1.48
C TRP A 100 11.53 8.11 -1.53
N GLN A 101 12.77 7.62 -1.71
CA GLN A 101 13.96 8.46 -1.78
C GLN A 101 13.95 9.37 -3.02
N THR A 102 13.41 8.88 -4.13
CA THR A 102 13.43 9.60 -5.41
C THR A 102 12.26 10.57 -5.55
N HIS A 103 11.07 10.16 -5.15
CA HIS A 103 9.83 10.90 -5.41
C HIS A 103 9.04 11.29 -4.16
N GLY A 104 9.37 10.69 -3.02
CA GLY A 104 8.65 10.94 -1.78
C GLY A 104 8.97 12.31 -1.21
N ILE A 105 7.98 12.90 -0.55
CA ILE A 105 8.16 14.15 0.21
C ILE A 105 7.85 13.80 1.65
N ASP A 106 8.89 13.72 2.50
CA ASP A 106 8.69 13.41 3.91
C ASP A 106 7.96 14.58 4.60
N PRO A 107 6.87 14.29 5.33
CA PRO A 107 6.13 15.35 6.04
C PRO A 107 6.99 16.18 7.00
N GLU A 108 8.05 15.58 7.54
CA GLU A 108 8.94 16.30 8.46
C GLU A 108 9.93 17.22 7.74
N SER A 109 10.18 16.97 6.46
CA SER A 109 11.16 17.74 5.69
C SER A 109 10.57 19.02 5.12
N GLY A 110 9.27 19.10 5.11
CA GLY A 110 8.57 20.21 4.50
C GLY A 110 8.04 21.18 5.47
#